data_3f7e4a5066b02a0c2be39cf925feb721
#
_entry.id   3f7e4a5066b02a0c2be39cf925feb721
#
_cell.length_a   1.000
_cell.length_b   1.000
_cell.length_c   1.000
_cell.angle_alpha   90.00
_cell.angle_beta   90.00
_cell.angle_gamma   90.00
#
_symmetry.space_group_name_H-M   'P 1'
#
loop_
_entity.id
_entity.type
_entity.pdbx_description
1 polymer ?
#
loop_
_entity_poly.entity_id
_entity_poly.type
_entity_poly.pdbx_seq_one_letter_code
_entity_poly.pdbx_strand_id
1 'polypeptide(L)'
;MIISSASDYRAAAKRKLPRFLFDYIDGGAYAEHTMRANSSDLAEISLRQRVLRNVDNLSLKTTVLGQTLDMPVILSPVGLTGMYARRGEVQAAKAAENKGIPFCLSTVSVCPIEEVASQSAQAIWFQLYVLKDRGFMRNALERAQAAGITTLVFTVDMPTPGARYRDAHSGMSGPFAAQRRMLQAVTKPQWAFDVGLMGRPHDLGNISKYLGKPTHLEDYIGWLANNFDPSISWKDLEWIREFWKGPMIIKGILDPQDAKDAVSFGADGIVVSNHGGRQLDGVLSTAKALPPIADAVGDDLTVLVDSGIRSGLDVVRMLALGAKACLLGRASAYALAADGQHGVENLLDIFAKEMRVAMTLTGVTSIDQIDQTTLVRQHL
;
A
#
# COMPACT_ATOMS: atom_id res chain seq x y z
N MET A 1 -5.71 19.11 17.21
CA MET A 1 -5.12 19.54 15.89
C MET A 1 -6.23 19.43 14.87
N ILE A 2 -6.39 20.44 14.03
CA ILE A 2 -7.30 20.37 12.89
C ILE A 2 -6.65 19.46 11.85
N ILE A 3 -7.41 18.50 11.33
CA ILE A 3 -6.98 17.58 10.28
C ILE A 3 -7.68 17.99 8.98
N SER A 4 -6.90 18.34 7.98
CA SER A 4 -7.38 18.75 6.67
C SER A 4 -6.65 18.04 5.51
N SER A 5 -5.58 17.28 5.81
CA SER A 5 -4.71 16.67 4.82
C SER A 5 -3.98 15.43 5.38
N ALA A 6 -3.37 14.64 4.49
CA ALA A 6 -2.49 13.55 4.88
C ALA A 6 -1.24 14.04 5.65
N SER A 7 -0.78 15.27 5.43
CA SER A 7 0.35 15.86 6.15
C SER A 7 0.01 16.14 7.63
N ASP A 8 -1.23 16.49 7.94
CA ASP A 8 -1.68 16.65 9.33
C ASP A 8 -1.71 15.31 10.05
N TYR A 9 -2.19 14.26 9.37
CA TYR A 9 -2.13 12.89 9.88
C TYR A 9 -0.69 12.43 10.11
N ARG A 10 0.24 12.74 9.19
CA ARG A 10 1.67 12.46 9.39
C ARG A 10 2.20 13.13 10.66
N ALA A 11 1.86 14.40 10.87
CA ALA A 11 2.27 15.15 12.06
C ALA A 11 1.65 14.57 13.35
N ALA A 12 0.39 14.12 13.31
CA ALA A 12 -0.28 13.45 14.42
C ALA A 12 0.34 12.09 14.74
N ALA A 13 0.59 11.26 13.72
CA ALA A 13 1.25 9.96 13.86
C ALA A 13 2.65 10.10 14.50
N LYS A 14 3.43 11.10 14.07
CA LYS A 14 4.76 11.39 14.64
C LYS A 14 4.70 11.72 16.14
N ARG A 15 3.64 12.40 16.58
CA ARG A 15 3.44 12.71 18.01
C ARG A 15 3.02 11.48 18.81
N LYS A 16 2.17 10.62 18.25
CA LYS A 16 1.58 9.47 18.94
C LYS A 16 2.52 8.28 19.00
N LEU A 17 3.18 7.95 17.89
CA LEU A 17 4.01 6.75 17.79
C LEU A 17 5.37 6.90 18.46
N PRO A 18 5.94 5.81 19.01
CA PRO A 18 7.37 5.69 19.25
C PRO A 18 8.17 5.92 17.96
N ARG A 19 9.36 6.53 18.09
CA ARG A 19 10.17 6.92 16.94
C ARG A 19 10.48 5.75 16.01
N PHE A 20 10.76 4.56 16.53
CA PHE A 20 11.10 3.40 15.70
C PHE A 20 9.95 2.99 14.77
N LEU A 21 8.69 3.09 15.21
CA LEU A 21 7.52 2.82 14.37
C LEU A 21 7.26 3.97 13.40
N PHE A 22 7.36 5.21 13.86
CA PHE A 22 7.16 6.34 12.97
C PHE A 22 8.21 6.33 11.84
N ASP A 23 9.50 6.16 12.16
CA ASP A 23 10.57 6.12 11.17
C ASP A 23 10.45 4.91 10.23
N TYR A 24 9.94 3.77 10.72
CA TYR A 24 9.65 2.61 9.89
C TYR A 24 8.58 2.91 8.83
N ILE A 25 7.49 3.59 9.19
CA ILE A 25 6.43 3.98 8.24
C ILE A 25 6.92 5.08 7.28
N ASP A 26 7.53 6.11 7.85
CA ASP A 26 7.85 7.37 7.17
C ASP A 26 9.10 7.27 6.31
N GLY A 27 10.05 6.40 6.69
CA GLY A 27 11.36 6.28 6.07
C GLY A 27 11.35 5.61 4.69
N GLY A 28 12.40 5.91 3.94
CA GLY A 28 12.75 5.28 2.66
C GLY A 28 14.06 4.52 2.74
N ALA A 29 14.57 4.11 1.59
CA ALA A 29 15.87 3.47 1.45
C ALA A 29 16.98 4.49 1.21
N TYR A 30 18.19 4.18 1.66
CA TYR A 30 19.40 4.98 1.49
C TYR A 30 19.20 6.46 1.87
N ALA A 31 19.49 7.39 0.95
CA ALA A 31 19.32 8.82 1.12
C ALA A 31 17.91 9.32 0.83
N GLU A 32 16.96 8.43 0.55
CA GLU A 32 15.53 8.72 0.32
C GLU A 32 15.26 9.60 -0.91
N HIS A 33 16.12 9.57 -1.94
CA HIS A 33 15.93 10.35 -3.17
C HIS A 33 14.66 9.92 -3.92
N THR A 34 14.50 8.61 -4.17
CA THR A 34 13.30 8.07 -4.83
C THR A 34 12.04 8.36 -4.03
N MET A 35 12.10 8.25 -2.70
CA MET A 35 10.96 8.56 -1.85
C MET A 35 10.51 10.01 -2.00
N ARG A 36 11.46 10.97 -2.06
CA ARG A 36 11.14 12.38 -2.31
C ARG A 36 10.65 12.61 -3.72
N ALA A 37 11.31 12.01 -4.72
CA ALA A 37 10.93 12.10 -6.13
C ALA A 37 9.49 11.61 -6.39
N ASN A 38 9.04 10.57 -5.69
CA ASN A 38 7.64 10.10 -5.81
C ASN A 38 6.62 11.21 -5.53
N SER A 39 6.90 12.14 -4.62
CA SER A 39 5.99 13.23 -4.31
C SER A 39 6.28 14.49 -5.11
N SER A 40 7.56 14.83 -5.37
CA SER A 40 7.92 16.04 -6.13
C SER A 40 7.55 15.91 -7.60
N ASP A 41 7.87 14.81 -8.25
CA ASP A 41 7.54 14.59 -9.66
C ASP A 41 6.02 14.58 -9.88
N LEU A 42 5.26 14.01 -8.95
CA LEU A 42 3.80 14.03 -9.00
C LEU A 42 3.24 15.45 -8.82
N ALA A 43 3.87 16.26 -7.96
CA ALA A 43 3.45 17.65 -7.75
C ALA A 43 3.71 18.55 -8.99
N GLU A 44 4.70 18.23 -9.83
CA GLU A 44 5.02 18.95 -11.07
C GLU A 44 3.97 18.74 -12.17
N ILE A 45 3.13 17.72 -12.07
CA ILE A 45 2.11 17.41 -13.08
C ILE A 45 0.98 18.42 -13.00
N SER A 46 0.81 19.20 -14.05
CA SER A 46 -0.22 20.23 -14.15
C SER A 46 -1.50 19.69 -14.79
N LEU A 47 -2.64 19.91 -14.12
CA LEU A 47 -3.97 19.59 -14.64
C LEU A 47 -4.48 20.74 -15.54
N ARG A 48 -5.21 20.39 -16.59
CA ARG A 48 -5.84 21.32 -17.51
C ARG A 48 -7.17 21.80 -16.95
N GLN A 49 -7.20 23.00 -16.38
CA GLN A 49 -8.43 23.61 -15.90
C GLN A 49 -9.40 23.90 -17.06
N ARG A 50 -10.68 23.60 -16.85
CA ARG A 50 -11.77 23.90 -17.79
C ARG A 50 -12.86 24.68 -17.07
N VAL A 51 -13.51 25.59 -17.79
CA VAL A 51 -14.60 26.40 -17.25
C VAL A 51 -15.89 26.20 -18.04
N LEU A 52 -17.04 26.52 -17.42
CA LEU A 52 -18.37 26.41 -18.00
C LEU A 52 -18.68 25.01 -18.56
N ARG A 53 -18.25 23.97 -17.83
CA ARG A 53 -18.63 22.58 -18.06
C ARG A 53 -19.71 22.18 -17.07
N ASN A 54 -20.77 21.55 -17.57
CA ASN A 54 -21.76 20.97 -16.67
C ASN A 54 -21.17 19.71 -16.01
N VAL A 55 -21.07 19.73 -14.68
CA VAL A 55 -20.51 18.65 -13.85
C VAL A 55 -21.47 18.22 -12.73
N ASP A 56 -22.77 18.44 -12.90
CA ASP A 56 -23.80 18.18 -11.87
C ASP A 56 -23.84 16.71 -11.43
N ASN A 57 -23.60 15.74 -12.32
CA ASN A 57 -23.70 14.31 -12.05
C ASN A 57 -22.32 13.64 -11.88
N LEU A 58 -21.44 14.25 -11.07
CA LEU A 58 -20.09 13.75 -10.85
C LEU A 58 -20.09 12.48 -9.98
N SER A 59 -19.47 11.41 -10.49
CA SER A 59 -19.29 10.12 -9.83
C SER A 59 -17.81 9.77 -9.68
N LEU A 60 -17.44 9.29 -8.49
CA LEU A 60 -16.10 8.71 -8.23
C LEU A 60 -16.08 7.20 -8.42
N LYS A 61 -17.23 6.56 -8.70
CA LYS A 61 -17.32 5.11 -8.86
C LYS A 61 -16.48 4.63 -10.05
N THR A 62 -15.86 3.48 -9.87
CA THR A 62 -15.08 2.80 -10.90
C THR A 62 -15.17 1.29 -10.71
N THR A 63 -14.68 0.53 -11.69
CA THR A 63 -14.58 -0.93 -11.61
C THR A 63 -13.12 -1.35 -11.77
N VAL A 64 -12.63 -2.17 -10.84
CA VAL A 64 -11.27 -2.71 -10.84
C VAL A 64 -11.36 -4.23 -10.67
N LEU A 65 -10.82 -5.00 -11.60
CA LEU A 65 -10.84 -6.47 -11.59
C LEU A 65 -12.25 -7.05 -11.31
N GLY A 66 -13.28 -6.47 -11.91
CA GLY A 66 -14.67 -6.90 -11.73
C GLY A 66 -15.34 -6.43 -10.43
N GLN A 67 -14.63 -5.74 -9.55
CA GLN A 67 -15.19 -5.16 -8.31
C GLN A 67 -15.57 -3.69 -8.53
N THR A 68 -16.76 -3.30 -8.13
CA THR A 68 -17.18 -1.89 -8.11
C THR A 68 -16.66 -1.23 -6.84
N LEU A 69 -15.94 -0.12 -7.01
CA LEU A 69 -15.39 0.71 -5.95
C LEU A 69 -16.11 2.06 -5.92
N ASP A 70 -16.35 2.61 -4.73
CA ASP A 70 -16.96 3.95 -4.58
C ASP A 70 -15.99 5.09 -4.95
N MET A 71 -14.69 4.81 -5.00
CA MET A 71 -13.63 5.68 -5.55
C MET A 71 -12.43 4.84 -6.01
N PRO A 72 -11.58 5.33 -6.94
CA PRO A 72 -10.45 4.59 -7.51
C PRO A 72 -9.25 4.51 -6.55
N VAL A 73 -9.49 4.01 -5.32
CA VAL A 73 -8.51 3.93 -4.24
C VAL A 73 -8.59 2.56 -3.57
N ILE A 74 -7.44 2.03 -3.19
CA ILE A 74 -7.27 0.76 -2.48
C ILE A 74 -6.36 1.01 -1.28
N LEU A 75 -6.66 0.46 -0.11
CA LEU A 75 -5.71 0.49 0.99
C LEU A 75 -4.58 -0.51 0.74
N SER A 76 -3.36 0.02 0.59
CA SER A 76 -2.15 -0.73 0.24
C SER A 76 -1.75 -1.73 1.33
N PRO A 77 -1.10 -2.85 0.98
CA PRO A 77 -0.53 -3.73 2.00
C PRO A 77 0.60 -3.03 2.74
N VAL A 78 0.40 -2.79 4.02
CA VAL A 78 1.40 -2.20 4.93
C VAL A 78 1.66 -3.18 6.06
N GLY A 79 2.91 -3.54 6.27
CA GLY A 79 3.30 -4.43 7.36
C GLY A 79 3.17 -3.78 8.75
N LEU A 80 2.95 -4.61 9.77
CA LEU A 80 2.95 -4.23 11.17
C LEU A 80 1.90 -3.17 11.56
N THR A 81 0.80 -3.04 10.83
CA THR A 81 -0.20 -1.99 11.11
C THR A 81 -0.88 -2.17 12.46
N GLY A 82 -0.96 -3.39 12.99
CA GLY A 82 -1.40 -3.65 14.37
C GLY A 82 -0.48 -3.10 15.45
N MET A 83 0.74 -2.63 15.09
CA MET A 83 1.62 -1.89 16.00
C MET A 83 1.40 -0.37 15.93
N TYR A 84 0.67 0.14 14.95
CA TYR A 84 0.38 1.58 14.84
C TYR A 84 -0.92 1.94 15.58
N ALA A 85 -1.90 1.06 15.50
CA ALA A 85 -3.16 1.11 16.25
C ALA A 85 -3.51 -0.31 16.73
N ARG A 86 -4.27 -0.42 17.81
CA ARG A 86 -4.71 -1.71 18.35
C ARG A 86 -5.47 -2.51 17.30
N ARG A 87 -4.97 -3.70 16.93
CA ARG A 87 -5.52 -4.52 15.84
C ARG A 87 -5.71 -3.71 14.55
N GLY A 88 -4.68 -2.96 14.14
CA GLY A 88 -4.76 -1.94 13.09
C GLY A 88 -5.22 -2.47 11.73
N GLU A 89 -4.87 -3.70 11.36
CA GLU A 89 -5.31 -4.33 10.11
C GLU A 89 -6.83 -4.50 10.10
N VAL A 90 -7.44 -4.90 11.22
CA VAL A 90 -8.90 -5.02 11.35
C VAL A 90 -9.57 -3.66 11.23
N GLN A 91 -9.01 -2.63 11.89
CA GLN A 91 -9.54 -1.26 11.81
C GLN A 91 -9.45 -0.69 10.40
N ALA A 92 -8.34 -0.94 9.69
CA ALA A 92 -8.17 -0.50 8.31
C ALA A 92 -9.12 -1.23 7.34
N ALA A 93 -9.34 -2.53 7.54
CA ALA A 93 -10.28 -3.31 6.74
C ALA A 93 -11.72 -2.79 6.91
N LYS A 94 -12.16 -2.52 8.15
CA LYS A 94 -13.49 -1.92 8.44
C LYS A 94 -13.64 -0.52 7.84
N ALA A 95 -12.60 0.31 7.93
CA ALA A 95 -12.63 1.63 7.30
C ALA A 95 -12.77 1.54 5.77
N ALA A 96 -12.07 0.60 5.14
CA ALA A 96 -12.16 0.37 3.70
C ALA A 96 -13.56 -0.12 3.31
N GLU A 97 -14.13 -1.07 4.06
CA GLU A 97 -15.50 -1.56 3.88
C GLU A 97 -16.52 -0.43 3.96
N ASN A 98 -16.46 0.40 5.02
CA ASN A 98 -17.36 1.54 5.21
C ASN A 98 -17.26 2.58 4.08
N LYS A 99 -16.17 2.62 3.34
CA LYS A 99 -15.92 3.53 2.22
C LYS A 99 -16.03 2.86 0.84
N GLY A 100 -16.48 1.61 0.79
CA GLY A 100 -16.70 0.88 -0.45
C GLY A 100 -15.44 0.70 -1.31
N ILE A 101 -14.28 0.50 -0.67
CA ILE A 101 -12.99 0.29 -1.35
C ILE A 101 -12.29 -0.96 -0.82
N PRO A 102 -11.39 -1.60 -1.60
CA PRO A 102 -10.65 -2.77 -1.14
C PRO A 102 -9.59 -2.42 -0.08
N PHE A 103 -9.39 -3.37 0.85
CA PHE A 103 -8.25 -3.42 1.75
C PHE A 103 -7.34 -4.59 1.34
N CYS A 104 -6.03 -4.35 1.24
CA CYS A 104 -5.05 -5.39 0.97
C CYS A 104 -4.24 -5.71 2.23
N LEU A 105 -4.40 -6.93 2.74
CA LEU A 105 -3.67 -7.42 3.91
C LEU A 105 -2.23 -7.83 3.54
N SER A 106 -1.25 -7.39 4.33
CA SER A 106 0.15 -7.76 4.11
C SER A 106 0.47 -9.17 4.65
N THR A 107 1.40 -9.89 4.01
CA THR A 107 2.03 -11.12 4.55
C THR A 107 2.51 -10.93 5.99
N VAL A 108 3.05 -9.74 6.27
CA VAL A 108 3.71 -9.40 7.54
C VAL A 108 2.80 -8.53 8.43
N SER A 109 1.52 -8.86 8.44
CA SER A 109 0.53 -8.27 9.35
C SER A 109 0.65 -8.82 10.76
N VAL A 110 0.26 -8.01 11.75
CA VAL A 110 0.10 -8.44 13.15
C VAL A 110 -1.15 -9.30 13.30
N CYS A 111 -2.26 -8.88 12.68
CA CYS A 111 -3.48 -9.68 12.65
C CYS A 111 -3.36 -10.78 11.57
N PRO A 112 -3.68 -12.05 11.87
CA PRO A 112 -3.70 -13.10 10.87
C PRO A 112 -4.85 -12.94 9.88
N ILE A 113 -4.73 -13.62 8.73
CA ILE A 113 -5.72 -13.58 7.63
C ILE A 113 -7.13 -13.81 8.15
N GLU A 114 -7.33 -14.87 8.96
CA GLU A 114 -8.64 -15.29 9.43
C GLU A 114 -9.30 -14.25 10.35
N GLU A 115 -8.49 -13.59 11.18
CA GLU A 115 -9.00 -12.56 12.07
C GLU A 115 -9.52 -11.36 11.26
N VAL A 116 -8.73 -10.89 10.28
CA VAL A 116 -9.13 -9.74 9.47
C VAL A 116 -10.32 -10.07 8.59
N ALA A 117 -10.32 -11.23 7.93
CA ALA A 117 -11.42 -11.67 7.08
C ALA A 117 -12.72 -11.86 7.85
N SER A 118 -12.68 -12.39 9.08
CA SER A 118 -13.88 -12.58 9.90
C SER A 118 -14.51 -11.28 10.40
N GLN A 119 -13.79 -10.18 10.35
CA GLN A 119 -14.24 -8.85 10.85
C GLN A 119 -14.66 -7.90 9.73
N SER A 120 -14.60 -8.32 8.47
CA SER A 120 -15.08 -7.56 7.30
C SER A 120 -16.10 -8.39 6.54
N ALA A 121 -17.23 -7.79 6.17
CA ALA A 121 -18.21 -8.41 5.29
C ALA A 121 -17.79 -8.31 3.81
N GLN A 122 -16.93 -7.35 3.48
CA GLN A 122 -16.36 -7.22 2.15
C GLN A 122 -15.14 -8.14 2.00
N ALA A 123 -15.02 -8.79 0.85
CA ALA A 123 -13.84 -9.58 0.52
C ALA A 123 -12.58 -8.70 0.48
N ILE A 124 -11.55 -9.11 1.21
CA ILE A 124 -10.25 -8.43 1.26
C ILE A 124 -9.29 -9.01 0.23
N TRP A 125 -8.26 -8.25 -0.11
CA TRP A 125 -7.13 -8.71 -0.91
C TRP A 125 -6.00 -9.19 -0.01
N PHE A 126 -5.15 -10.07 -0.49
CA PHE A 126 -3.99 -10.55 0.27
C PHE A 126 -2.70 -10.34 -0.51
N GLN A 127 -1.70 -9.76 0.14
CA GLN A 127 -0.38 -9.59 -0.45
C GLN A 127 0.57 -10.68 0.03
N LEU A 128 1.24 -11.35 -0.91
CA LEU A 128 2.25 -12.37 -0.68
C LEU A 128 3.60 -11.92 -1.24
N TYR A 129 4.68 -12.14 -0.48
CA TYR A 129 6.06 -11.98 -0.95
C TYR A 129 6.59 -13.25 -1.59
N VAL A 130 7.64 -13.08 -2.39
CA VAL A 130 8.46 -14.19 -2.88
C VAL A 130 9.38 -14.65 -1.76
N LEU A 131 9.18 -15.86 -1.27
CA LEU A 131 9.90 -16.40 -0.13
C LEU A 131 10.50 -17.76 -0.46
N LYS A 132 11.68 -18.08 0.10
CA LYS A 132 12.33 -19.40 -0.02
C LYS A 132 11.46 -20.51 0.56
N ASP A 133 10.77 -20.23 1.67
CA ASP A 133 9.84 -21.18 2.29
C ASP A 133 8.56 -21.32 1.46
N ARG A 134 8.57 -22.20 0.48
CA ARG A 134 7.41 -22.52 -0.38
C ARG A 134 6.28 -23.17 0.41
N GLY A 135 6.60 -23.87 1.51
CA GLY A 135 5.61 -24.42 2.43
C GLY A 135 4.79 -23.33 3.10
N PHE A 136 5.45 -22.28 3.60
CA PHE A 136 4.77 -21.11 4.13
C PHE A 136 3.91 -20.43 3.06
N MET A 137 4.43 -20.21 1.85
CA MET A 137 3.68 -19.57 0.77
C MET A 137 2.41 -20.35 0.44
N ARG A 138 2.50 -21.68 0.30
CA ARG A 138 1.35 -22.55 0.07
C ARG A 138 0.34 -22.48 1.21
N ASN A 139 0.79 -22.61 2.46
CA ASN A 139 -0.08 -22.48 3.63
C ASN A 139 -0.80 -21.12 3.69
N ALA A 140 -0.10 -20.02 3.39
CA ALA A 140 -0.70 -18.71 3.36
C ALA A 140 -1.78 -18.58 2.26
N LEU A 141 -1.54 -19.16 1.08
CA LEU A 141 -2.52 -19.18 -0.02
C LEU A 141 -3.74 -20.04 0.32
N GLU A 142 -3.54 -21.23 0.90
CA GLU A 142 -4.64 -22.12 1.36
C GLU A 142 -5.52 -21.42 2.40
N ARG A 143 -4.90 -20.75 3.37
CA ARG A 143 -5.62 -19.99 4.41
C ARG A 143 -6.34 -18.78 3.82
N ALA A 144 -5.73 -18.09 2.85
CA ALA A 144 -6.36 -16.98 2.15
C ALA A 144 -7.62 -17.44 1.39
N GLN A 145 -7.56 -18.56 0.66
CA GLN A 145 -8.72 -19.14 -0.01
C GLN A 145 -9.82 -19.56 0.99
N ALA A 146 -9.43 -20.25 2.06
CA ALA A 146 -10.39 -20.68 3.11
C ALA A 146 -11.06 -19.48 3.81
N ALA A 147 -10.39 -18.33 3.90
CA ALA A 147 -10.90 -17.11 4.47
C ALA A 147 -11.72 -16.25 3.47
N GLY A 148 -11.93 -16.71 2.24
CA GLY A 148 -12.70 -15.98 1.23
C GLY A 148 -11.96 -14.79 0.59
N ILE A 149 -10.64 -14.77 0.64
CA ILE A 149 -9.84 -13.76 -0.07
C ILE A 149 -10.07 -13.91 -1.58
N THR A 150 -10.36 -12.79 -2.26
CA THR A 150 -10.68 -12.81 -3.69
C THR A 150 -9.49 -12.54 -4.59
N THR A 151 -8.57 -11.67 -4.18
CA THR A 151 -7.50 -11.16 -5.04
C THR A 151 -6.13 -11.35 -4.38
N LEU A 152 -5.19 -11.91 -5.10
CA LEU A 152 -3.79 -12.04 -4.70
C LEU A 152 -2.97 -10.88 -5.25
N VAL A 153 -2.23 -10.18 -4.37
CA VAL A 153 -1.23 -9.17 -4.77
C VAL A 153 0.15 -9.75 -4.51
N PHE A 154 0.79 -10.21 -5.56
CA PHE A 154 2.09 -10.86 -5.48
C PHE A 154 3.21 -9.85 -5.66
N THR A 155 4.03 -9.65 -4.60
CA THR A 155 5.05 -8.59 -4.54
C THR A 155 6.42 -9.14 -4.91
N VAL A 156 7.01 -8.59 -5.98
CA VAL A 156 8.24 -9.11 -6.62
C VAL A 156 9.47 -8.19 -6.46
N ASP A 157 9.29 -6.98 -5.96
CA ASP A 157 10.35 -5.98 -5.80
C ASP A 157 11.18 -6.13 -4.51
N MET A 158 11.05 -7.28 -3.83
CA MET A 158 11.77 -7.57 -2.58
C MET A 158 12.54 -8.90 -2.62
N PRO A 159 13.47 -9.10 -3.56
CA PRO A 159 14.36 -10.26 -3.52
C PRO A 159 15.34 -10.18 -2.34
N THR A 160 15.57 -8.98 -1.81
CA THR A 160 16.38 -8.67 -0.63
C THR A 160 15.80 -7.44 0.08
N PRO A 161 16.01 -7.28 1.41
CA PRO A 161 15.61 -6.06 2.11
C PRO A 161 16.36 -4.82 1.60
N GLY A 162 15.64 -3.71 1.40
CA GLY A 162 16.26 -2.42 1.11
C GLY A 162 17.09 -1.86 2.27
N ALA A 163 18.13 -1.11 1.97
CA ALA A 163 18.99 -0.46 2.97
C ALA A 163 18.29 0.76 3.59
N ARG A 164 17.68 0.60 4.77
CA ARG A 164 16.90 1.64 5.45
C ARG A 164 17.66 2.20 6.63
N TYR A 165 18.37 3.30 6.43
CA TYR A 165 19.22 3.91 7.47
C TYR A 165 18.39 4.36 8.68
N ARG A 166 17.19 4.87 8.47
CA ARG A 166 16.31 5.31 9.56
C ARG A 166 15.88 4.16 10.47
N ASP A 167 15.70 2.94 9.97
CA ASP A 167 15.35 1.78 10.78
C ASP A 167 16.45 1.47 11.79
N ALA A 168 17.72 1.52 11.38
CA ALA A 168 18.87 1.36 12.27
C ALA A 168 18.99 2.53 13.27
N HIS A 169 18.86 3.77 12.80
CA HIS A 169 18.98 4.96 13.64
C HIS A 169 17.84 5.10 14.67
N SER A 170 16.64 4.60 14.36
CA SER A 170 15.50 4.68 15.27
C SER A 170 15.41 3.54 16.27
N GLY A 171 16.15 2.43 16.06
CA GLY A 171 16.08 1.23 16.88
C GLY A 171 15.03 0.23 16.44
N MET A 172 14.51 0.33 15.20
CA MET A 172 13.76 -0.74 14.58
C MET A 172 14.65 -1.98 14.41
N SER A 173 15.90 -1.77 14.03
CA SER A 173 16.95 -2.79 13.93
C SER A 173 18.29 -2.28 14.54
N GLY A 174 19.33 -3.15 14.54
CA GLY A 174 20.68 -2.79 14.96
C GLY A 174 20.96 -2.97 16.46
N PRO A 175 22.13 -2.51 16.93
CA PRO A 175 22.58 -2.71 18.31
C PRO A 175 21.61 -2.10 19.34
N PHE A 176 21.37 -2.83 20.44
CA PHE A 176 20.50 -2.39 21.55
C PHE A 176 19.07 -2.00 21.12
N ALA A 177 18.56 -2.55 19.99
CA ALA A 177 17.27 -2.18 19.45
C ALA A 177 16.13 -2.38 20.48
N ALA A 178 16.10 -3.50 21.21
CA ALA A 178 15.06 -3.79 22.21
C ALA A 178 15.04 -2.75 23.34
N GLN A 179 16.22 -2.38 23.88
CA GLN A 179 16.32 -1.38 24.96
C GLN A 179 15.89 0.01 24.46
N ARG A 180 16.30 0.37 23.25
CA ARG A 180 15.93 1.65 22.62
C ARG A 180 14.42 1.74 22.39
N ARG A 181 13.76 0.65 21.94
CA ARG A 181 12.32 0.58 21.77
C ARG A 181 11.58 0.71 23.10
N MET A 182 12.06 0.03 24.15
CA MET A 182 11.49 0.13 25.49
C MET A 182 11.52 1.58 26.02
N LEU A 183 12.66 2.26 25.93
CA LEU A 183 12.80 3.66 26.33
C LEU A 183 11.83 4.57 25.55
N GLN A 184 11.69 4.34 24.25
CA GLN A 184 10.76 5.11 23.42
C GLN A 184 9.29 4.83 23.79
N ALA A 185 8.94 3.59 24.13
CA ALA A 185 7.58 3.24 24.57
C ALA A 185 7.17 3.98 25.82
N VAL A 186 8.09 4.13 26.81
CA VAL A 186 7.83 4.90 28.04
C VAL A 186 7.51 6.36 27.75
N THR A 187 8.09 6.95 26.70
CA THR A 187 7.80 8.34 26.28
C THR A 187 6.45 8.49 25.57
N LYS A 188 5.76 7.40 25.27
CA LYS A 188 4.49 7.34 24.54
C LYS A 188 3.44 6.55 25.32
N PRO A 189 3.01 7.01 26.52
CA PRO A 189 2.19 6.22 27.45
C PRO A 189 0.83 5.81 26.83
N GLN A 190 0.20 6.67 26.04
CA GLN A 190 -1.05 6.33 25.36
C GLN A 190 -0.86 5.17 24.38
N TRP A 191 0.19 5.21 23.56
CA TRP A 191 0.53 4.11 22.65
C TRP A 191 0.91 2.85 23.43
N ALA A 192 1.72 2.99 24.47
CA ALA A 192 2.19 1.86 25.28
C ALA A 192 1.02 1.13 25.96
N PHE A 193 0.01 1.85 26.42
CA PHE A 193 -1.20 1.26 27.01
C PHE A 193 -2.12 0.66 25.93
N ASP A 194 -2.57 1.47 24.96
CA ASP A 194 -3.58 1.05 23.97
C ASP A 194 -3.07 -0.02 23.01
N VAL A 195 -1.88 0.21 22.45
CA VAL A 195 -1.28 -0.73 21.48
C VAL A 195 -0.38 -1.74 22.20
N GLY A 196 0.57 -1.24 23.01
CA GLY A 196 1.58 -2.06 23.65
C GLY A 196 1.03 -3.11 24.61
N LEU A 197 0.02 -2.77 25.42
CA LEU A 197 -0.60 -3.69 26.39
C LEU A 197 -1.89 -4.30 25.85
N MET A 198 -2.85 -3.46 25.44
CA MET A 198 -4.20 -3.89 25.07
C MET A 198 -4.30 -4.40 23.63
N GLY A 199 -3.29 -4.13 22.78
CA GLY A 199 -3.23 -4.58 21.38
C GLY A 199 -2.61 -5.96 21.17
N ARG A 200 -2.20 -6.65 22.23
CA ARG A 200 -1.60 -7.99 22.17
C ARG A 200 -2.56 -9.03 21.59
N PRO A 201 -2.03 -10.11 20.96
CA PRO A 201 -0.62 -10.38 20.69
C PRO A 201 -0.05 -9.48 19.57
N HIS A 202 1.27 -9.19 19.64
CA HIS A 202 2.02 -8.48 18.59
C HIS A 202 2.81 -9.45 17.71
N ASP A 203 2.27 -10.65 17.56
CA ASP A 203 2.82 -11.65 16.67
C ASP A 203 2.74 -11.20 15.21
N LEU A 204 3.59 -11.77 14.38
CA LEU A 204 3.32 -11.78 12.94
C LEU A 204 2.29 -12.86 12.68
N GLY A 205 1.01 -12.49 12.72
CA GLY A 205 -0.09 -13.43 12.82
C GLY A 205 -0.11 -14.54 11.78
N ASN A 206 0.32 -14.25 10.55
CA ASN A 206 0.40 -15.24 9.50
C ASN A 206 1.58 -16.21 9.70
N ILE A 207 2.72 -15.70 10.15
CA ILE A 207 3.95 -16.48 10.35
C ILE A 207 3.86 -17.29 11.63
N SER A 208 3.39 -16.71 12.73
CA SER A 208 3.21 -17.41 14.01
C SER A 208 2.30 -18.62 13.88
N LYS A 209 1.21 -18.49 13.13
CA LYS A 209 0.29 -19.61 12.85
C LYS A 209 0.96 -20.75 12.09
N TYR A 210 1.78 -20.43 11.09
CA TYR A 210 2.52 -21.43 10.33
C TYR A 210 3.59 -22.12 11.17
N LEU A 211 4.34 -21.35 11.97
CA LEU A 211 5.40 -21.89 12.83
C LEU A 211 4.86 -22.60 14.08
N GLY A 212 3.57 -22.46 14.40
CA GLY A 212 2.95 -23.03 15.59
C GLY A 212 3.49 -22.48 16.92
N LYS A 213 4.11 -21.30 16.89
CA LYS A 213 4.68 -20.63 18.07
C LYS A 213 4.58 -19.10 17.95
N PRO A 214 4.49 -18.38 19.09
CA PRO A 214 4.57 -16.92 19.11
C PRO A 214 5.86 -16.43 18.45
N THR A 215 5.78 -15.28 17.77
CA THR A 215 6.92 -14.58 17.18
C THR A 215 7.09 -13.22 17.81
N HIS A 216 8.30 -12.69 17.82
CA HIS A 216 8.60 -11.34 18.28
C HIS A 216 9.13 -10.49 17.11
N LEU A 217 9.26 -9.19 17.33
CA LEU A 217 9.73 -8.29 16.27
C LEU A 217 11.16 -8.64 15.77
N GLU A 218 12.00 -9.16 16.65
CA GLU A 218 13.33 -9.68 16.30
C GLU A 218 13.25 -10.90 15.38
N ASP A 219 12.34 -11.83 15.67
CA ASP A 219 12.09 -12.99 14.83
C ASP A 219 11.63 -12.58 13.43
N TYR A 220 10.80 -11.52 13.34
CA TYR A 220 10.35 -10.93 12.09
C TYR A 220 11.50 -10.49 11.20
N ILE A 221 12.39 -9.66 11.74
CA ILE A 221 13.50 -9.10 10.98
C ILE A 221 14.42 -10.24 10.51
N GLY A 222 14.72 -11.19 11.39
CA GLY A 222 15.53 -12.35 11.08
C GLY A 222 14.87 -13.32 10.10
N TRP A 223 13.59 -13.63 10.30
CA TRP A 223 12.85 -14.56 9.44
C TRP A 223 12.73 -14.00 8.02
N LEU A 224 12.34 -12.74 7.86
CA LEU A 224 12.24 -12.11 6.54
C LEU A 224 13.59 -12.05 5.83
N ALA A 225 14.64 -11.57 6.52
CA ALA A 225 15.96 -11.46 5.93
C ALA A 225 16.48 -12.80 5.39
N ASN A 226 16.15 -13.91 6.07
CA ASN A 226 16.57 -15.25 5.68
C ASN A 226 15.67 -15.89 4.61
N ASN A 227 14.42 -15.42 4.48
CA ASN A 227 13.42 -16.05 3.62
C ASN A 227 13.16 -15.33 2.31
N PHE A 228 13.60 -14.08 2.10
CA PHE A 228 13.53 -13.48 0.76
C PHE A 228 14.34 -14.32 -0.23
N ASP A 229 13.77 -14.53 -1.41
CA ASP A 229 14.34 -15.39 -2.44
C ASP A 229 14.89 -14.57 -3.62
N PRO A 230 16.22 -14.36 -3.70
CA PRO A 230 16.82 -13.64 -4.82
C PRO A 230 16.99 -14.50 -6.09
N SER A 231 16.67 -15.79 -6.02
CA SER A 231 16.86 -16.72 -7.14
C SER A 231 15.63 -16.90 -8.02
N ILE A 232 14.48 -16.29 -7.63
CA ILE A 232 13.21 -16.50 -8.31
C ILE A 232 13.15 -15.83 -9.68
N SER A 233 12.51 -16.48 -10.63
CA SER A 233 12.20 -15.99 -11.97
C SER A 233 10.71 -16.13 -12.27
N TRP A 234 10.24 -15.61 -13.40
CA TRP A 234 8.85 -15.75 -13.86
C TRP A 234 8.39 -17.21 -13.90
N LYS A 235 9.26 -18.11 -14.34
CA LYS A 235 8.98 -19.55 -14.39
C LYS A 235 8.70 -20.14 -13.02
N ASP A 236 9.37 -19.66 -11.99
CA ASP A 236 9.17 -20.13 -10.61
C ASP A 236 7.82 -19.71 -10.03
N LEU A 237 7.11 -18.77 -10.68
CA LEU A 237 5.78 -18.30 -10.27
C LEU A 237 4.64 -19.12 -10.86
N GLU A 238 4.86 -19.96 -11.88
CA GLU A 238 3.83 -20.72 -12.58
C GLU A 238 2.95 -21.53 -11.61
N TRP A 239 3.56 -22.18 -10.59
CA TRP A 239 2.83 -22.94 -9.61
C TRP A 239 1.86 -22.09 -8.76
N ILE A 240 2.18 -20.80 -8.56
CA ILE A 240 1.30 -19.86 -7.82
C ILE A 240 0.08 -19.56 -8.69
N ARG A 241 0.27 -19.29 -9.97
CA ARG A 241 -0.82 -19.07 -10.92
C ARG A 241 -1.69 -20.33 -11.09
N GLU A 242 -1.06 -21.50 -11.11
CA GLU A 242 -1.80 -22.77 -11.13
C GLU A 242 -2.64 -22.99 -9.87
N PHE A 243 -2.12 -22.62 -8.72
CA PHE A 243 -2.81 -22.74 -7.44
C PHE A 243 -3.91 -21.68 -7.28
N TRP A 244 -3.60 -20.40 -7.55
CA TRP A 244 -4.51 -19.27 -7.36
C TRP A 244 -5.35 -19.02 -8.61
N LYS A 245 -6.65 -19.31 -8.53
CA LYS A 245 -7.58 -19.18 -9.69
C LYS A 245 -8.31 -17.83 -9.74
N GLY A 246 -8.28 -17.05 -8.67
CA GLY A 246 -8.81 -15.69 -8.64
C GLY A 246 -7.90 -14.66 -9.32
N PRO A 247 -8.30 -13.39 -9.35
CA PRO A 247 -7.47 -12.30 -9.82
C PRO A 247 -6.10 -12.27 -9.14
N MET A 248 -5.04 -12.07 -9.94
CA MET A 248 -3.65 -12.01 -9.49
C MET A 248 -2.97 -10.76 -10.04
N ILE A 249 -2.46 -9.94 -9.14
CA ILE A 249 -1.79 -8.67 -9.43
C ILE A 249 -0.29 -8.82 -9.12
N ILE A 250 0.59 -8.45 -10.04
CA ILE A 250 2.04 -8.41 -9.81
C ILE A 250 2.43 -7.00 -9.37
N LYS A 251 2.95 -6.88 -8.16
CA LYS A 251 3.33 -5.59 -7.56
C LYS A 251 4.84 -5.39 -7.53
N GLY A 252 5.29 -4.17 -7.91
CA GLY A 252 6.71 -3.80 -7.90
C GLY A 252 7.30 -3.59 -9.29
N ILE A 253 6.45 -3.39 -10.29
CA ILE A 253 6.83 -3.19 -11.68
C ILE A 253 7.21 -1.71 -11.90
N LEU A 254 8.37 -1.47 -12.53
CA LEU A 254 8.85 -0.13 -12.92
C LEU A 254 9.35 -0.07 -14.37
N ASP A 255 9.43 -1.20 -15.05
CA ASP A 255 9.90 -1.31 -16.42
C ASP A 255 8.80 -1.82 -17.36
N PRO A 256 8.61 -1.23 -18.55
CA PRO A 256 7.61 -1.71 -19.51
C PRO A 256 7.86 -3.15 -19.98
N GLN A 257 9.10 -3.65 -19.98
CA GLN A 257 9.38 -5.04 -20.34
C GLN A 257 8.88 -6.00 -19.26
N ASP A 258 9.12 -5.70 -17.96
CA ASP A 258 8.57 -6.49 -16.86
C ASP A 258 7.04 -6.49 -16.86
N ALA A 259 6.42 -5.39 -17.31
CA ALA A 259 4.97 -5.34 -17.47
C ALA A 259 4.47 -6.29 -18.59
N LYS A 260 5.17 -6.36 -19.74
CA LYS A 260 4.87 -7.33 -20.81
C LYS A 260 5.12 -8.77 -20.37
N ASP A 261 6.14 -8.99 -19.55
CA ASP A 261 6.38 -10.31 -18.97
C ASP A 261 5.25 -10.72 -18.02
N ALA A 262 4.67 -9.77 -17.28
CA ALA A 262 3.48 -10.03 -16.47
C ALA A 262 2.24 -10.38 -17.31
N VAL A 263 2.05 -9.77 -18.50
CA VAL A 263 1.02 -10.20 -19.47
C VAL A 263 1.27 -11.64 -19.90
N SER A 264 2.49 -11.94 -20.33
CA SER A 264 2.88 -13.28 -20.79
C SER A 264 2.72 -14.36 -19.71
N PHE A 265 2.93 -13.99 -18.45
CA PHE A 265 2.72 -14.84 -17.28
C PHE A 265 1.23 -15.12 -17.01
N GLY A 266 0.30 -14.31 -17.51
CA GLY A 266 -1.13 -14.42 -17.28
C GLY A 266 -1.59 -13.75 -15.96
N ALA A 267 -0.96 -12.64 -15.60
CA ALA A 267 -1.47 -11.76 -14.54
C ALA A 267 -2.75 -11.05 -14.99
N ASP A 268 -3.62 -10.71 -14.03
CA ASP A 268 -4.85 -9.94 -14.28
C ASP A 268 -4.60 -8.42 -14.12
N GLY A 269 -3.51 -8.05 -13.48
CA GLY A 269 -3.11 -6.67 -13.29
C GLY A 269 -1.70 -6.52 -12.75
N ILE A 270 -1.22 -5.29 -12.75
CA ILE A 270 0.06 -4.89 -12.15
C ILE A 270 -0.11 -3.69 -11.23
N VAL A 271 0.80 -3.54 -10.27
CA VAL A 271 1.00 -2.27 -9.54
C VAL A 271 2.34 -1.69 -9.96
N VAL A 272 2.30 -0.55 -10.64
CA VAL A 272 3.49 0.27 -10.88
C VAL A 272 3.95 0.83 -9.54
N SER A 273 5.11 0.38 -9.06
CA SER A 273 5.53 0.59 -7.68
C SER A 273 7.05 0.52 -7.53
N ASN A 274 7.61 1.47 -6.80
CA ASN A 274 8.97 1.39 -6.27
C ASN A 274 8.99 1.13 -4.75
N HIS A 275 7.92 0.46 -4.24
CA HIS A 275 7.73 0.17 -2.82
C HIS A 275 7.74 1.43 -1.95
N GLY A 276 7.31 2.57 -2.49
CA GLY A 276 7.35 3.85 -1.78
C GLY A 276 8.76 4.40 -1.58
N GLY A 277 9.72 4.05 -2.42
CA GLY A 277 11.14 4.42 -2.27
C GLY A 277 11.82 3.70 -1.10
N ARG A 278 11.40 2.46 -0.78
CA ARG A 278 11.91 1.69 0.38
C ARG A 278 12.85 0.55 -0.02
N GLN A 279 13.07 0.33 -1.31
CA GLN A 279 13.90 -0.74 -1.85
C GLN A 279 15.17 -0.18 -2.49
N LEU A 280 15.18 0.11 -3.77
CA LEU A 280 16.30 0.72 -4.47
C LEU A 280 16.11 2.23 -4.52
N ASP A 281 17.09 3.00 -4.01
CA ASP A 281 17.11 4.45 -4.18
C ASP A 281 17.76 4.81 -5.51
N GLY A 282 17.29 5.88 -6.16
CA GLY A 282 17.79 6.31 -7.49
C GLY A 282 17.01 5.71 -8.68
N VAL A 283 15.92 4.98 -8.44
CA VAL A 283 14.99 4.58 -9.51
C VAL A 283 13.99 5.69 -9.83
N LEU A 284 13.27 5.57 -10.95
CA LEU A 284 12.22 6.51 -11.33
C LEU A 284 11.12 6.58 -10.28
N SER A 285 10.54 7.76 -10.13
CA SER A 285 9.24 7.89 -9.46
C SER A 285 8.16 7.16 -10.24
N THR A 286 7.12 6.70 -9.55
CA THR A 286 6.02 6.00 -10.22
C THR A 286 5.22 6.91 -11.14
N ALA A 287 5.21 8.23 -10.90
CA ALA A 287 4.62 9.21 -11.80
C ALA A 287 5.34 9.26 -13.18
N LYS A 288 6.66 9.04 -13.20
CA LYS A 288 7.45 8.97 -14.45
C LYS A 288 7.44 7.58 -15.09
N ALA A 289 7.37 6.52 -14.28
CA ALA A 289 7.35 5.14 -14.79
C ALA A 289 5.98 4.73 -15.35
N LEU A 290 4.89 5.29 -14.83
CA LEU A 290 3.53 4.89 -15.17
C LEU A 290 3.14 5.07 -16.64
N PRO A 291 3.35 6.23 -17.31
CA PRO A 291 2.87 6.42 -18.67
C PRO A 291 3.39 5.39 -19.66
N PRO A 292 4.72 5.15 -19.81
CA PRO A 292 5.22 4.15 -20.77
C PRO A 292 4.77 2.71 -20.43
N ILE A 293 4.50 2.40 -19.15
CA ILE A 293 3.96 1.10 -18.75
C ILE A 293 2.49 1.00 -19.14
N ALA A 294 1.69 2.02 -18.86
CA ALA A 294 0.27 2.06 -19.24
C ALA A 294 0.08 1.98 -20.76
N ASP A 295 0.91 2.70 -21.52
CA ASP A 295 0.91 2.63 -22.99
C ASP A 295 1.29 1.24 -23.52
N ALA A 296 2.16 0.51 -22.81
CA ALA A 296 2.64 -0.79 -23.23
C ALA A 296 1.67 -1.96 -22.97
N VAL A 297 0.85 -1.88 -21.89
CA VAL A 297 0.05 -3.02 -21.41
C VAL A 297 -1.36 -2.64 -20.91
N GLY A 298 -1.77 -1.38 -21.03
CA GLY A 298 -3.04 -0.91 -20.49
C GLY A 298 -4.30 -1.55 -21.10
N ASP A 299 -4.19 -2.09 -22.31
CA ASP A 299 -5.26 -2.84 -22.97
C ASP A 299 -5.32 -4.32 -22.51
N ASP A 300 -4.20 -4.87 -22.02
CA ASP A 300 -4.07 -6.27 -21.62
C ASP A 300 -4.22 -6.50 -20.11
N LEU A 301 -3.83 -5.51 -19.29
CA LEU A 301 -3.79 -5.61 -17.82
C LEU A 301 -4.48 -4.44 -17.14
N THR A 302 -5.04 -4.71 -15.96
CA THR A 302 -5.43 -3.64 -15.04
C THR A 302 -4.16 -2.99 -14.44
N VAL A 303 -3.85 -1.75 -14.89
CA VAL A 303 -2.70 -0.99 -14.38
C VAL A 303 -3.08 -0.22 -13.14
N LEU A 304 -2.51 -0.58 -12.00
CA LEU A 304 -2.62 0.12 -10.73
C LEU A 304 -1.30 0.84 -10.42
N VAL A 305 -1.33 1.78 -9.48
CA VAL A 305 -0.12 2.52 -9.08
C VAL A 305 -0.11 2.80 -7.58
N ASP A 306 1.08 2.81 -6.99
CA ASP A 306 1.30 3.34 -5.64
C ASP A 306 2.47 4.34 -5.62
N SER A 307 2.91 4.70 -4.45
CA SER A 307 4.03 5.60 -4.16
C SER A 307 3.75 7.10 -4.40
N GLY A 308 4.04 7.90 -3.41
CA GLY A 308 3.97 9.37 -3.51
C GLY A 308 2.60 10.00 -3.24
N ILE A 309 1.51 9.28 -3.37
CA ILE A 309 0.13 9.79 -3.28
C ILE A 309 -0.19 10.27 -1.86
N ARG A 310 -0.62 11.53 -1.73
CA ARG A 310 -0.92 12.20 -0.45
C ARG A 310 -2.23 12.98 -0.46
N SER A 311 -2.91 13.06 -1.60
CA SER A 311 -4.16 13.82 -1.78
C SER A 311 -5.05 13.18 -2.83
N GLY A 312 -6.34 13.54 -2.83
CA GLY A 312 -7.25 13.19 -3.92
C GLY A 312 -6.84 13.83 -5.25
N LEU A 313 -6.16 14.96 -5.21
CA LEU A 313 -5.57 15.58 -6.40
C LEU A 313 -4.49 14.69 -7.03
N ASP A 314 -3.66 14.06 -6.20
CA ASP A 314 -2.64 13.12 -6.66
C ASP A 314 -3.26 11.86 -7.29
N VAL A 315 -4.39 11.39 -6.75
CA VAL A 315 -5.16 10.30 -7.38
C VAL A 315 -5.59 10.70 -8.79
N VAL A 316 -6.18 11.89 -8.98
CA VAL A 316 -6.59 12.37 -10.32
C VAL A 316 -5.40 12.47 -11.27
N ARG A 317 -4.23 12.92 -10.81
CA ARG A 317 -3.00 12.95 -11.61
C ARG A 317 -2.57 11.56 -12.07
N MET A 318 -2.56 10.58 -11.15
CA MET A 318 -2.17 9.20 -11.49
C MET A 318 -3.16 8.52 -12.44
N LEU A 319 -4.46 8.79 -12.29
CA LEU A 319 -5.46 8.33 -13.24
C LEU A 319 -5.22 8.93 -14.64
N ALA A 320 -4.95 10.22 -14.71
CA ALA A 320 -4.63 10.91 -15.97
C ALA A 320 -3.34 10.41 -16.63
N LEU A 321 -2.42 9.82 -15.87
CA LEU A 321 -1.21 9.16 -16.36
C LEU A 321 -1.44 7.71 -16.81
N GLY A 322 -2.66 7.17 -16.68
CA GLY A 322 -3.04 5.85 -17.18
C GLY A 322 -3.31 4.78 -16.12
N ALA A 323 -3.32 5.11 -14.83
CA ALA A 323 -3.73 4.15 -13.81
C ALA A 323 -5.27 3.99 -13.76
N LYS A 324 -5.76 2.80 -13.44
CA LYS A 324 -7.18 2.54 -13.15
C LYS A 324 -7.55 2.85 -11.70
N ALA A 325 -6.63 2.65 -10.77
CA ALA A 325 -6.79 3.01 -9.37
C ALA A 325 -5.43 3.15 -8.67
N CYS A 326 -5.45 3.76 -7.48
CA CYS A 326 -4.28 4.07 -6.67
C CYS A 326 -4.26 3.29 -5.37
N LEU A 327 -3.10 2.77 -4.95
CA LEU A 327 -2.93 2.16 -3.64
C LEU A 327 -2.34 3.17 -2.64
N LEU A 328 -2.99 3.32 -1.49
CA LEU A 328 -2.56 4.24 -0.42
C LEU A 328 -1.80 3.49 0.68
N GLY A 329 -0.49 3.70 0.76
CA GLY A 329 0.36 3.13 1.82
C GLY A 329 0.52 4.09 3.01
N ARG A 330 1.52 4.99 2.94
CA ARG A 330 1.85 5.88 4.07
C ARG A 330 0.70 6.78 4.52
N ALA A 331 -0.09 7.33 3.59
CA ALA A 331 -1.19 8.22 3.95
C ALA A 331 -2.20 7.51 4.87
N SER A 332 -2.62 6.29 4.52
CA SER A 332 -3.52 5.49 5.34
C SER A 332 -2.88 5.03 6.65
N ALA A 333 -1.59 4.66 6.64
CA ALA A 333 -0.86 4.27 7.84
C ALA A 333 -0.74 5.43 8.85
N TYR A 334 -0.52 6.67 8.38
CA TYR A 334 -0.51 7.85 9.27
C TYR A 334 -1.89 8.10 9.90
N ALA A 335 -2.95 8.00 9.10
CA ALA A 335 -4.31 8.20 9.58
C ALA A 335 -4.70 7.12 10.60
N LEU A 336 -4.38 5.87 10.33
CA LEU A 336 -4.58 4.75 11.25
C LEU A 336 -3.81 4.95 12.57
N ALA A 337 -2.54 5.34 12.50
CA ALA A 337 -1.72 5.60 13.68
C ALA A 337 -2.26 6.77 14.51
N ALA A 338 -2.75 7.81 13.85
CA ALA A 338 -3.25 9.01 14.51
C ALA A 338 -4.60 8.77 15.21
N ASP A 339 -5.56 8.11 14.55
CA ASP A 339 -6.95 8.04 15.04
C ASP A 339 -7.67 6.73 14.67
N GLY A 340 -6.92 5.64 14.44
CA GLY A 340 -7.51 4.32 14.19
C GLY A 340 -8.42 4.28 12.95
N GLN A 341 -9.51 3.52 13.04
CA GLN A 341 -10.50 3.37 11.96
C GLN A 341 -11.06 4.73 11.52
N HIS A 342 -11.49 5.57 12.46
CA HIS A 342 -12.05 6.89 12.17
C HIS A 342 -11.03 7.78 11.41
N GLY A 343 -9.75 7.71 11.75
CA GLY A 343 -8.72 8.44 11.03
C GLY A 343 -8.62 8.02 9.57
N VAL A 344 -8.69 6.73 9.29
CA VAL A 344 -8.65 6.20 7.91
C VAL A 344 -9.91 6.63 7.14
N GLU A 345 -11.10 6.51 7.74
CA GLU A 345 -12.37 6.93 7.11
C GLU A 345 -12.35 8.43 6.77
N ASN A 346 -11.92 9.28 7.72
CA ASN A 346 -11.82 10.72 7.49
C ASN A 346 -10.77 11.08 6.42
N LEU A 347 -9.64 10.37 6.37
CA LEU A 347 -8.66 10.55 5.29
C LEU A 347 -9.29 10.26 3.91
N LEU A 348 -10.07 9.19 3.81
CA LEU A 348 -10.74 8.79 2.57
C LEU A 348 -11.81 9.81 2.17
N ASP A 349 -12.53 10.40 3.14
CA ASP A 349 -13.48 11.50 2.88
C ASP A 349 -12.77 12.76 2.36
N ILE A 350 -11.60 13.10 2.92
CA ILE A 350 -10.76 14.19 2.43
C ILE A 350 -10.35 13.92 0.97
N PHE A 351 -9.86 12.73 0.67
CA PHE A 351 -9.47 12.34 -0.70
C PHE A 351 -10.63 12.41 -1.67
N ALA A 352 -11.80 11.86 -1.30
CA ALA A 352 -13.01 11.94 -2.12
C ALA A 352 -13.43 13.39 -2.41
N LYS A 353 -13.37 14.27 -1.40
CA LYS A 353 -13.67 15.71 -1.57
C LYS A 353 -12.66 16.39 -2.50
N GLU A 354 -11.37 16.14 -2.33
CA GLU A 354 -10.31 16.71 -3.16
C GLU A 354 -10.41 16.23 -4.62
N MET A 355 -10.72 14.93 -4.84
CA MET A 355 -10.98 14.40 -6.18
C MET A 355 -12.18 15.09 -6.83
N ARG A 356 -13.29 15.27 -6.11
CA ARG A 356 -14.47 15.99 -6.64
C ARG A 356 -14.11 17.40 -7.06
N VAL A 357 -13.32 18.12 -6.26
CA VAL A 357 -12.84 19.47 -6.59
C VAL A 357 -11.99 19.45 -7.87
N ALA A 358 -11.02 18.54 -7.96
CA ALA A 358 -10.15 18.42 -9.12
C ALA A 358 -10.94 18.08 -10.40
N MET A 359 -11.85 17.11 -10.33
CA MET A 359 -12.71 16.69 -11.45
C MET A 359 -13.65 17.82 -11.89
N THR A 360 -14.26 18.54 -10.94
CA THR A 360 -15.11 19.70 -11.24
C THR A 360 -14.31 20.77 -11.99
N LEU A 361 -13.11 21.10 -11.55
CA LEU A 361 -12.27 22.14 -12.14
C LEU A 361 -11.61 21.73 -13.47
N THR A 362 -11.51 20.43 -13.74
CA THR A 362 -11.06 19.89 -15.03
C THR A 362 -12.21 19.59 -16.00
N GLY A 363 -13.47 19.68 -15.50
CA GLY A 363 -14.67 19.52 -16.32
C GLY A 363 -14.99 18.08 -16.69
N VAL A 364 -14.57 17.10 -15.84
CA VAL A 364 -14.86 15.68 -16.00
C VAL A 364 -15.86 15.22 -14.93
N THR A 365 -16.76 14.30 -15.28
CA THR A 365 -17.87 13.85 -14.41
C THR A 365 -17.76 12.40 -13.98
N SER A 366 -16.88 11.61 -14.60
CA SER A 366 -16.63 10.22 -14.22
C SER A 366 -15.14 9.90 -14.27
N ILE A 367 -14.75 8.83 -13.56
CA ILE A 367 -13.36 8.37 -13.51
C ILE A 367 -12.85 7.97 -14.89
N ASP A 368 -13.68 7.35 -15.72
CA ASP A 368 -13.28 6.91 -17.06
C ASP A 368 -13.03 8.06 -18.05
N GLN A 369 -13.44 9.29 -17.71
CA GLN A 369 -13.13 10.49 -18.49
C GLN A 369 -11.77 11.11 -18.14
N ILE A 370 -11.12 10.63 -17.08
CA ILE A 370 -9.80 11.10 -16.66
C ILE A 370 -8.76 10.37 -17.50
N ASP A 371 -8.14 11.08 -18.43
CA ASP A 371 -7.10 10.59 -19.31
C ASP A 371 -5.99 11.65 -19.51
N GLN A 372 -5.05 11.40 -20.40
CA GLN A 372 -3.95 12.32 -20.71
C GLN A 372 -4.44 13.70 -21.19
N THR A 373 -5.66 13.84 -21.70
CA THR A 373 -6.22 15.16 -22.10
C THR A 373 -6.59 16.04 -20.91
N THR A 374 -6.68 15.43 -19.72
CA THR A 374 -6.86 16.12 -18.43
C THR A 374 -5.57 16.83 -17.98
N LEU A 375 -4.42 16.46 -18.57
CA LEU A 375 -3.12 17.07 -18.29
C LEU A 375 -2.83 18.24 -19.23
N VAL A 376 -2.03 19.19 -18.74
CA VAL A 376 -1.37 20.18 -19.61
C VAL A 376 -0.20 19.45 -20.29
N ARG A 377 -0.21 19.38 -21.62
CA ARG A 377 0.97 18.93 -22.35
C ARG A 377 2.10 19.88 -22.08
N GLN A 378 3.11 19.44 -21.35
CA GLN A 378 4.37 20.19 -21.30
C GLN A 378 4.98 20.06 -22.70
N HIS A 379 5.15 21.19 -23.37
CA HIS A 379 5.99 21.24 -24.56
C HIS A 379 7.42 20.99 -24.08
N LEU A 380 7.91 19.77 -24.24
CA LEU A 380 9.33 19.45 -24.13
C LEU A 380 10.08 20.07 -25.29
#